data_184ccc90bdf6937f87ef1d08bbc5a094
#
_entry.id   184ccc90bdf6937f87ef1d08bbc5a094
#
_cell.length_a   1.000
_cell.length_b   1.000
_cell.length_c   1.000
_cell.angle_alpha   90.00
_cell.angle_beta   90.00
_cell.angle_gamma   90.00
#
_symmetry.space_group_name_H-M   'P 1'
#
loop_
_entity.id
_entity.type
_entity.pdbx_description
1 polymer ?
#
loop_
_entity_poly.entity_id
_entity_poly.type
_entity_poly.pdbx_seq_one_letter_code
_entity_poly.pdbx_strand_id
1 'polypeptide(L)'
;MTNVKSKPQEIRHSNIQAAKALSDAIRTSLGPKGMDKMIQDPKGEVTITNDGATILDQMKVMHPAAKMLVELSKAQDAEAGDGTTSVVVLCGSLLEAADRLLKKGLHPTSISEAFQKAAAKSVEILTNMAIPVDLSDRDKLLQSANTSLNSKVVSQHSSELSPIAVDAVLKVIDPTRADNVNLKDIKVIKKLGGTVDDTELIEGLVFQEKSAGSVKKVEKAKIGLIQFQVSPPKTDMDNQVVVSDYAAMDRVLREERAYILNIVKQIKKAGCNVLLVQKSILRDALSDLAIHFFDKMKIMVIKDIEREDIEHVCKSLGCAPIASLDHFTADKLAEAQLVEEVPAGTSKVVKITGIAKAGNTVSILMRGSNKLMLEEAHRSLHDALCVIRCLVKNRYIIAGGGAPGKIT
;
A
#
# COMPACT_ATOMS: atom_id res chain seq x y z
N MET A 1 -10.94 -17.91 40.19
CA MET A 1 -9.60 -17.72 39.63
C MET A 1 -8.59 -18.31 40.58
N THR A 2 -8.18 -19.55 40.34
CA THR A 2 -7.20 -20.27 41.20
C THR A 2 -5.81 -19.79 40.78
N ASN A 3 -5.15 -19.05 41.63
CA ASN A 3 -3.72 -18.69 41.52
C ASN A 3 -2.89 -19.98 41.70
N VAL A 4 -2.69 -20.70 40.62
CA VAL A 4 -1.71 -21.77 40.56
C VAL A 4 -0.34 -21.08 40.45
N LYS A 5 0.43 -21.09 41.56
CA LYS A 5 1.85 -20.73 41.54
C LYS A 5 2.60 -21.80 40.74
N SER A 6 2.56 -21.70 39.39
CA SER A 6 3.35 -22.53 38.51
C SER A 6 4.83 -22.27 38.78
N LYS A 7 5.62 -23.35 38.87
CA LYS A 7 7.07 -23.24 39.03
C LYS A 7 7.68 -22.48 37.87
N PRO A 8 8.70 -21.64 38.04
CA PRO A 8 9.33 -20.85 36.95
C PRO A 8 9.80 -21.69 35.77
N GLN A 9 10.15 -22.95 36.00
CA GLN A 9 10.52 -23.91 34.94
C GLN A 9 9.32 -24.31 34.08
N GLU A 10 8.14 -24.48 34.68
CA GLU A 10 6.90 -24.84 33.94
C GLU A 10 6.44 -23.67 33.07
N ILE A 11 6.57 -22.42 33.53
CA ILE A 11 6.25 -21.23 32.76
C ILE A 11 7.17 -21.11 31.53
N ARG A 12 8.48 -21.29 31.70
CA ARG A 12 9.45 -21.25 30.59
C ARG A 12 9.15 -22.32 29.56
N HIS A 13 8.89 -23.54 30.02
CA HIS A 13 8.54 -24.66 29.13
C HIS A 13 7.24 -24.37 28.36
N SER A 14 6.22 -23.86 29.03
CA SER A 14 4.96 -23.45 28.40
C SER A 14 5.17 -22.37 27.32
N ASN A 15 6.02 -21.36 27.59
CA ASN A 15 6.32 -20.30 26.64
C ASN A 15 7.02 -20.86 25.39
N ILE A 16 8.00 -21.74 25.59
CA ILE A 16 8.72 -22.38 24.47
C ILE A 16 7.79 -23.29 23.65
N GLN A 17 6.94 -24.06 24.31
CA GLN A 17 5.96 -24.93 23.64
C GLN A 17 4.94 -24.12 22.81
N ALA A 18 4.45 -23.00 23.33
CA ALA A 18 3.53 -22.14 22.61
C ALA A 18 4.18 -21.52 21.36
N ALA A 19 5.43 -21.06 21.50
CA ALA A 19 6.21 -20.52 20.38
C ALA A 19 6.51 -21.58 19.31
N LYS A 20 6.89 -22.80 19.76
CA LYS A 20 7.12 -23.93 18.85
C LYS A 20 5.86 -24.33 18.11
N ALA A 21 4.74 -24.47 18.80
CA ALA A 21 3.45 -24.84 18.17
C ALA A 21 3.04 -23.83 17.08
N LEU A 22 3.26 -22.53 17.31
CA LEU A 22 3.00 -21.51 16.30
C LEU A 22 3.95 -21.64 15.10
N SER A 23 5.25 -21.84 15.34
CA SER A 23 6.25 -22.06 14.30
C SER A 23 5.94 -23.31 13.46
N ASP A 24 5.56 -24.43 14.10
CA ASP A 24 5.20 -25.66 13.41
C ASP A 24 3.92 -25.47 12.55
N ALA A 25 2.97 -24.65 13.01
CA ALA A 25 1.75 -24.36 12.28
C ALA A 25 2.02 -23.64 10.94
N ILE A 26 3.01 -22.76 10.87
CA ILE A 26 3.33 -22.02 9.62
C ILE A 26 4.44 -22.67 8.81
N ARG A 27 5.17 -23.66 9.35
CA ARG A 27 6.30 -24.30 8.70
C ARG A 27 5.96 -24.90 7.33
N THR A 28 4.72 -25.35 7.15
CA THR A 28 4.23 -25.95 5.90
C THR A 28 4.05 -24.93 4.77
N SER A 29 4.03 -23.63 5.06
CA SER A 29 3.96 -22.56 4.04
C SER A 29 5.33 -22.02 3.62
N LEU A 30 6.44 -22.63 4.11
CA LEU A 30 7.79 -22.16 3.83
C LEU A 30 8.27 -22.57 2.43
N GLY A 31 8.77 -21.59 1.66
CA GLY A 31 9.49 -21.80 0.41
C GLY A 31 8.60 -22.00 -0.83
N PRO A 32 9.19 -22.24 -2.00
CA PRO A 32 8.49 -22.29 -3.29
C PRO A 32 7.52 -23.49 -3.45
N LYS A 33 7.64 -24.51 -2.61
CA LYS A 33 6.68 -25.62 -2.51
C LYS A 33 5.82 -25.55 -1.26
N GLY A 34 5.77 -24.37 -0.63
CA GLY A 34 4.91 -24.12 0.52
C GLY A 34 3.43 -24.25 0.15
N MET A 35 2.64 -24.71 1.12
CA MET A 35 1.19 -24.83 0.97
C MET A 35 0.50 -23.53 1.40
N ASP A 36 -0.46 -23.09 0.61
CA ASP A 36 -1.30 -21.96 0.97
C ASP A 36 -2.18 -22.33 2.17
N LYS A 37 -2.41 -21.36 3.03
CA LYS A 37 -3.31 -21.48 4.18
C LYS A 37 -4.62 -20.78 3.88
N MET A 38 -5.73 -21.45 4.18
CA MET A 38 -7.04 -20.86 4.16
C MET A 38 -7.45 -20.51 5.60
N ILE A 39 -7.72 -19.25 5.83
CA ILE A 39 -8.11 -18.73 7.15
C ILE A 39 -9.48 -18.09 7.00
N GLN A 40 -10.40 -18.44 7.89
CA GLN A 40 -11.72 -17.83 7.96
C GLN A 40 -11.80 -16.93 9.19
N ASP A 41 -12.13 -15.67 8.97
CA ASP A 41 -12.39 -14.70 10.04
C ASP A 41 -13.77 -14.97 10.68
N PRO A 42 -14.01 -14.55 11.95
CA PRO A 42 -15.32 -14.66 12.61
C PRO A 42 -16.48 -14.01 11.85
N LYS A 43 -16.20 -13.09 10.95
CA LYS A 43 -17.19 -12.47 10.06
C LYS A 43 -17.56 -13.33 8.85
N GLY A 44 -16.89 -14.49 8.67
CA GLY A 44 -17.09 -15.37 7.54
C GLY A 44 -16.25 -15.03 6.30
N GLU A 45 -15.43 -13.99 6.35
CA GLU A 45 -14.50 -13.69 5.26
C GLU A 45 -13.38 -14.74 5.21
N VAL A 46 -13.06 -15.20 4.00
CA VAL A 46 -12.01 -16.20 3.77
C VAL A 46 -10.81 -15.50 3.15
N THR A 47 -9.62 -15.75 3.71
CA THR A 47 -8.35 -15.34 3.14
C THR A 47 -7.53 -16.58 2.80
N ILE A 48 -7.00 -16.63 1.58
CA ILE A 48 -6.08 -17.68 1.12
C ILE A 48 -4.74 -16.99 0.87
N THR A 49 -3.70 -17.42 1.59
CA THR A 49 -2.39 -16.81 1.47
C THR A 49 -1.27 -17.76 1.88
N ASN A 50 -0.08 -17.52 1.38
CA ASN A 50 1.16 -18.18 1.77
C ASN A 50 2.08 -17.24 2.61
N ASP A 51 1.72 -15.96 2.72
CA ASP A 51 2.51 -15.01 3.48
C ASP A 51 2.40 -15.24 5.00
N GLY A 52 3.56 -15.42 5.66
CA GLY A 52 3.63 -15.70 7.09
C GLY A 52 3.11 -14.58 7.98
N ALA A 53 3.33 -13.31 7.64
CA ALA A 53 2.86 -12.19 8.42
C ALA A 53 1.33 -12.12 8.40
N THR A 54 0.72 -12.25 7.24
CA THR A 54 -0.73 -12.25 7.07
C THR A 54 -1.38 -13.46 7.76
N ILE A 55 -0.79 -14.65 7.63
CA ILE A 55 -1.27 -15.86 8.33
C ILE A 55 -1.31 -15.63 9.83
N LEU A 56 -0.21 -15.15 10.40
CA LEU A 56 -0.07 -14.97 11.84
C LEU A 56 -0.94 -13.82 12.39
N ASP A 57 -1.13 -12.76 11.62
CA ASP A 57 -1.99 -11.64 12.02
C ASP A 57 -3.47 -12.05 12.10
N GLN A 58 -3.92 -12.87 11.16
CA GLN A 58 -5.30 -13.36 11.14
C GLN A 58 -5.54 -14.51 12.12
N MET A 59 -4.48 -15.23 12.54
CA MET A 59 -4.59 -16.23 13.59
C MET A 59 -4.83 -15.59 14.94
N LYS A 60 -5.92 -15.92 15.62
CA LYS A 60 -6.23 -15.43 16.98
C LYS A 60 -5.35 -16.10 18.02
N VAL A 61 -4.12 -15.60 18.15
CA VAL A 61 -3.15 -16.13 19.11
C VAL A 61 -3.43 -15.55 20.51
N MET A 62 -3.63 -16.42 21.49
CA MET A 62 -3.94 -16.00 22.87
C MET A 62 -2.70 -15.94 23.76
N HIS A 63 -1.72 -16.82 23.53
CA HIS A 63 -0.54 -16.95 24.39
C HIS A 63 0.43 -15.77 24.19
N PRO A 64 0.93 -15.11 25.28
CA PRO A 64 1.81 -13.95 25.16
C PRO A 64 3.10 -14.20 24.37
N ALA A 65 3.78 -15.34 24.63
CA ALA A 65 5.01 -15.68 23.90
C ALA A 65 4.77 -15.89 22.40
N ALA A 66 3.63 -16.47 22.03
CA ALA A 66 3.27 -16.62 20.63
C ALA A 66 2.89 -15.28 19.98
N LYS A 67 2.28 -14.34 20.73
CA LYS A 67 2.06 -12.96 20.24
C LYS A 67 3.37 -12.24 19.90
N MET A 68 4.42 -12.45 20.68
CA MET A 68 5.75 -11.90 20.36
C MET A 68 6.28 -12.40 19.00
N LEU A 69 5.99 -13.65 18.63
CA LEU A 69 6.36 -14.16 17.31
C LEU A 69 5.54 -13.54 16.17
N VAL A 70 4.26 -13.22 16.44
CA VAL A 70 3.45 -12.46 15.47
C VAL A 70 4.04 -11.07 15.23
N GLU A 71 4.39 -10.37 16.31
CA GLU A 71 5.04 -9.06 16.20
C GLU A 71 6.44 -9.13 15.54
N LEU A 72 7.19 -10.21 15.77
CA LEU A 72 8.45 -10.46 15.08
C LEU A 72 8.25 -10.61 13.56
N SER A 73 7.21 -11.35 13.14
CA SER A 73 6.87 -11.50 11.73
C SER A 73 6.46 -10.18 11.10
N LYS A 74 5.64 -9.36 11.80
CA LYS A 74 5.25 -8.01 11.34
C LYS A 74 6.46 -7.06 11.23
N ALA A 75 7.38 -7.12 12.17
CA ALA A 75 8.60 -6.33 12.11
C ALA A 75 9.47 -6.71 10.90
N GLN A 76 9.56 -8.00 10.59
CA GLN A 76 10.26 -8.49 9.39
C GLN A 76 9.57 -8.02 8.11
N ASP A 77 8.24 -8.03 8.08
CA ASP A 77 7.44 -7.53 6.95
C ASP A 77 7.68 -6.03 6.72
N ALA A 78 7.65 -5.21 7.76
CA ALA A 78 7.91 -3.77 7.66
C ALA A 78 9.33 -3.44 7.17
N GLU A 79 10.36 -4.20 7.59
CA GLU A 79 11.75 -3.95 7.24
C GLU A 79 12.16 -4.53 5.88
N ALA A 80 11.79 -5.77 5.60
CA ALA A 80 12.24 -6.50 4.42
C ALA A 80 11.11 -6.90 3.47
N GLY A 81 9.86 -7.02 3.96
CA GLY A 81 8.69 -7.43 3.19
C GLY A 81 8.64 -8.91 2.84
N ASP A 82 9.75 -9.61 2.88
CA ASP A 82 9.84 -11.05 2.61
C ASP A 82 10.56 -11.77 3.74
N GLY A 83 10.46 -13.12 3.78
CA GLY A 83 11.07 -13.95 4.82
C GLY A 83 10.32 -13.97 6.14
N THR A 84 9.09 -13.50 6.19
CA THR A 84 8.21 -13.46 7.36
C THR A 84 8.00 -14.83 7.99
N THR A 85 7.77 -15.85 7.17
CA THR A 85 7.69 -17.26 7.59
C THR A 85 9.03 -17.78 8.08
N SER A 86 10.12 -17.47 7.36
CA SER A 86 11.48 -17.97 7.65
C SER A 86 11.95 -17.53 9.05
N VAL A 87 11.71 -16.28 9.42
CA VAL A 87 12.13 -15.71 10.71
C VAL A 87 11.44 -16.42 11.87
N VAL A 88 10.17 -16.75 11.74
CA VAL A 88 9.40 -17.42 12.81
C VAL A 88 9.79 -18.90 12.91
N VAL A 89 10.01 -19.58 11.79
CA VAL A 89 10.49 -20.98 11.76
C VAL A 89 11.89 -21.07 12.37
N LEU A 90 12.79 -20.14 12.05
CA LEU A 90 14.12 -20.07 12.64
C LEU A 90 14.06 -19.83 14.16
N CYS A 91 13.22 -18.88 14.60
CA CYS A 91 13.02 -18.62 16.02
C CYS A 91 12.49 -19.86 16.76
N GLY A 92 11.51 -20.56 16.21
CA GLY A 92 10.98 -21.80 16.77
C GLY A 92 12.05 -22.89 16.88
N SER A 93 12.91 -23.05 15.88
CA SER A 93 14.00 -24.00 15.89
C SER A 93 15.09 -23.67 16.93
N LEU A 94 15.43 -22.38 17.08
CA LEU A 94 16.36 -21.91 18.11
C LEU A 94 15.81 -22.12 19.53
N LEU A 95 14.51 -21.87 19.74
CA LEU A 95 13.85 -22.12 21.03
C LEU A 95 13.77 -23.61 21.37
N GLU A 96 13.58 -24.48 20.38
CA GLU A 96 13.66 -25.93 20.56
C GLU A 96 15.06 -26.39 20.96
N ALA A 97 16.09 -25.83 20.33
CA ALA A 97 17.48 -26.09 20.71
C ALA A 97 17.76 -25.58 22.15
N ALA A 98 17.26 -24.39 22.49
CA ALA A 98 17.37 -23.84 23.84
C ALA A 98 16.69 -24.74 24.90
N ASP A 99 15.50 -25.28 24.62
CA ASP A 99 14.79 -26.21 25.55
C ASP A 99 15.64 -27.46 25.84
N ARG A 100 16.29 -28.03 24.79
CA ARG A 100 17.20 -29.15 24.95
C ARG A 100 18.39 -28.82 25.82
N LEU A 101 18.96 -27.63 25.71
CA LEU A 101 20.10 -27.16 26.53
C LEU A 101 19.69 -26.88 27.97
N LEU A 102 18.51 -26.28 28.20
CA LEU A 102 17.93 -26.04 29.52
C LEU A 102 17.68 -27.34 30.26
N LYS A 103 17.21 -28.40 29.59
CA LYS A 103 17.03 -29.74 30.15
C LYS A 103 18.36 -30.39 30.57
N LYS A 104 19.48 -30.00 29.92
CA LYS A 104 20.85 -30.42 30.33
C LYS A 104 21.39 -29.59 31.49
N GLY A 105 20.64 -28.63 32.05
CA GLY A 105 21.06 -27.85 33.21
C GLY A 105 21.83 -26.57 32.90
N LEU A 106 21.96 -26.18 31.62
CA LEU A 106 22.58 -24.91 31.24
C LEU A 106 21.71 -23.70 31.65
N HIS A 107 22.36 -22.63 32.12
CA HIS A 107 21.65 -21.43 32.53
C HIS A 107 21.09 -20.64 31.32
N PRO A 108 19.86 -20.10 31.39
CA PRO A 108 19.24 -19.35 30.29
C PRO A 108 20.07 -18.16 29.80
N THR A 109 20.73 -17.43 30.70
CA THR A 109 21.56 -16.28 30.34
C THR A 109 22.73 -16.69 29.47
N SER A 110 23.40 -17.80 29.80
CA SER A 110 24.54 -18.30 29.00
C SER A 110 24.11 -18.73 27.60
N ILE A 111 22.91 -19.30 27.46
CA ILE A 111 22.33 -19.63 26.15
C ILE A 111 22.03 -18.35 25.34
N SER A 112 21.45 -17.33 25.98
CA SER A 112 21.17 -16.05 25.34
C SER A 112 22.42 -15.33 24.86
N GLU A 113 23.48 -15.28 25.69
CA GLU A 113 24.77 -14.70 25.33
C GLU A 113 25.43 -15.45 24.16
N ALA A 114 25.34 -16.79 24.16
CA ALA A 114 25.84 -17.60 23.07
C ALA A 114 25.12 -17.32 21.76
N PHE A 115 23.77 -17.17 21.80
CA PHE A 115 22.99 -16.81 20.61
C PHE A 115 23.32 -15.42 20.08
N GLN A 116 23.55 -14.43 20.95
CA GLN A 116 23.99 -13.10 20.52
C GLN A 116 25.36 -13.11 19.83
N LYS A 117 26.32 -13.85 20.38
CA LYS A 117 27.64 -14.03 19.75
C LYS A 117 27.54 -14.78 18.42
N ALA A 118 26.71 -15.81 18.35
CA ALA A 118 26.45 -16.55 17.12
C ALA A 118 25.82 -15.66 16.06
N ALA A 119 24.83 -14.81 16.42
CA ALA A 119 24.21 -13.88 15.51
C ALA A 119 25.20 -12.88 14.92
N ALA A 120 26.06 -12.28 15.77
CA ALA A 120 27.10 -11.36 15.29
C ALA A 120 28.07 -12.04 14.32
N LYS A 121 28.49 -13.27 14.63
CA LYS A 121 29.38 -14.04 13.75
C LYS A 121 28.71 -14.48 12.45
N SER A 122 27.42 -14.81 12.50
CA SER A 122 26.63 -15.14 11.30
C SER A 122 26.53 -13.97 10.34
N VAL A 123 26.31 -12.74 10.86
CA VAL A 123 26.28 -11.53 10.03
C VAL A 123 27.63 -11.30 9.33
N GLU A 124 28.73 -11.47 10.04
CA GLU A 124 30.08 -11.35 9.46
C GLU A 124 30.31 -12.36 8.32
N ILE A 125 29.95 -13.62 8.55
CA ILE A 125 30.07 -14.69 7.54
C ILE A 125 29.20 -14.39 6.31
N LEU A 126 27.92 -13.99 6.52
CA LEU A 126 26.99 -13.65 5.44
C LEU A 126 27.50 -12.47 4.61
N THR A 127 28.07 -11.46 5.25
CA THR A 127 28.66 -10.31 4.55
C THR A 127 29.85 -10.72 3.68
N ASN A 128 30.68 -11.62 4.17
CA ASN A 128 31.83 -12.13 3.41
C ASN A 128 31.45 -13.04 2.22
N MET A 129 30.29 -13.69 2.31
CA MET A 129 29.76 -14.56 1.25
C MET A 129 28.91 -13.80 0.23
N ALA A 130 28.49 -12.58 0.55
CA ALA A 130 27.56 -11.80 -0.24
C ALA A 130 28.17 -11.42 -1.59
N ILE A 131 27.36 -11.52 -2.64
CA ILE A 131 27.71 -11.14 -4.01
C ILE A 131 27.20 -9.70 -4.21
N PRO A 132 28.07 -8.74 -4.56
CA PRO A 132 27.64 -7.37 -4.80
C PRO A 132 26.74 -7.28 -6.04
N VAL A 133 25.73 -6.45 -5.98
CA VAL A 133 24.79 -6.15 -7.07
C VAL A 133 24.86 -4.68 -7.39
N ASP A 134 25.05 -4.38 -8.67
CA ASP A 134 24.93 -3.03 -9.18
C ASP A 134 23.47 -2.76 -9.56
N LEU A 135 22.95 -1.57 -9.23
CA LEU A 135 21.60 -1.15 -9.58
C LEU A 135 21.38 -0.96 -11.08
N SER A 136 22.47 -0.83 -11.85
CA SER A 136 22.42 -0.80 -13.32
C SER A 136 22.15 -2.19 -13.94
N ASP A 137 22.37 -3.27 -13.19
CA ASP A 137 22.15 -4.65 -13.65
C ASP A 137 20.69 -5.07 -13.46
N ARG A 138 19.84 -4.69 -14.45
CA ARG A 138 18.42 -4.97 -14.42
C ARG A 138 18.10 -6.46 -14.35
N ASP A 139 18.94 -7.32 -14.93
CA ASP A 139 18.68 -8.76 -14.97
C ASP A 139 18.78 -9.38 -13.57
N LYS A 140 19.75 -8.96 -12.75
CA LYS A 140 19.85 -9.41 -11.36
C LYS A 140 18.69 -8.92 -10.50
N LEU A 141 18.21 -7.68 -10.71
CA LEU A 141 17.03 -7.17 -10.03
C LEU A 141 15.79 -7.98 -10.42
N LEU A 142 15.61 -8.29 -11.69
CA LEU A 142 14.52 -9.15 -12.17
C LEU A 142 14.58 -10.55 -11.59
N GLN A 143 15.77 -11.18 -11.54
CA GLN A 143 15.93 -12.49 -10.93
C GLN A 143 15.56 -12.49 -9.44
N SER A 144 15.94 -11.45 -8.71
CA SER A 144 15.61 -11.31 -7.29
C SER A 144 14.10 -11.12 -7.06
N ALA A 145 13.45 -10.29 -7.88
CA ALA A 145 11.99 -10.11 -7.85
C ALA A 145 11.26 -11.41 -8.21
N ASN A 146 11.70 -12.11 -9.25
CA ASN A 146 11.15 -13.41 -9.64
C ASN A 146 11.29 -14.46 -8.53
N THR A 147 12.42 -14.48 -7.83
CA THR A 147 12.63 -15.42 -6.71
C THR A 147 11.62 -15.19 -5.59
N SER A 148 11.30 -13.95 -5.27
CA SER A 148 10.28 -13.62 -4.28
C SER A 148 8.89 -14.03 -4.75
N LEU A 149 8.50 -13.70 -6.00
CA LEU A 149 7.18 -14.01 -6.55
C LEU A 149 6.96 -15.51 -6.79
N ASN A 150 8.01 -16.30 -7.09
CA ASN A 150 7.90 -17.73 -7.32
C ASN A 150 7.53 -18.53 -6.07
N SER A 151 7.67 -17.97 -4.89
CA SER A 151 7.23 -18.58 -3.63
C SER A 151 5.76 -18.30 -3.29
N LYS A 152 5.06 -17.53 -4.11
CA LYS A 152 3.70 -17.04 -3.86
C LYS A 152 2.67 -17.69 -4.79
N VAL A 153 1.39 -17.52 -4.46
CA VAL A 153 0.24 -18.02 -5.28
C VAL A 153 0.30 -17.49 -6.72
N VAL A 154 0.80 -16.28 -6.89
CA VAL A 154 0.93 -15.61 -8.20
C VAL A 154 2.18 -16.00 -8.99
N SER A 155 2.85 -17.09 -8.66
CA SER A 155 4.08 -17.55 -9.33
C SER A 155 3.95 -17.69 -10.84
N GLN A 156 2.75 -18.06 -11.34
CA GLN A 156 2.46 -18.19 -12.77
C GLN A 156 2.54 -16.86 -13.53
N HIS A 157 2.33 -15.72 -12.82
CA HIS A 157 2.35 -14.36 -13.38
C HIS A 157 3.64 -13.59 -13.02
N SER A 158 4.66 -14.31 -12.52
CA SER A 158 5.91 -13.66 -12.09
C SER A 158 6.66 -12.99 -13.25
N SER A 159 6.56 -13.52 -14.48
CA SER A 159 7.13 -12.93 -15.69
C SER A 159 6.62 -11.52 -16.00
N GLU A 160 5.36 -11.25 -15.67
CA GLU A 160 4.71 -9.95 -15.92
C GLU A 160 4.86 -8.99 -14.74
N LEU A 161 4.74 -9.50 -13.51
CA LEU A 161 4.80 -8.67 -12.31
C LEU A 161 6.22 -8.22 -11.93
N SER A 162 7.25 -9.05 -12.21
CA SER A 162 8.64 -8.70 -11.87
C SER A 162 9.16 -7.48 -12.61
N PRO A 163 8.98 -7.33 -13.94
CA PRO A 163 9.39 -6.11 -14.64
C PRO A 163 8.66 -4.87 -14.11
N ILE A 164 7.36 -4.99 -13.81
CA ILE A 164 6.56 -3.89 -13.24
C ILE A 164 7.14 -3.44 -11.91
N ALA A 165 7.49 -4.39 -11.02
CA ALA A 165 8.07 -4.07 -9.72
C ALA A 165 9.45 -3.40 -9.85
N VAL A 166 10.33 -3.92 -10.70
CA VAL A 166 11.66 -3.36 -10.93
C VAL A 166 11.57 -1.96 -11.53
N ASP A 167 10.78 -1.79 -12.59
CA ASP A 167 10.63 -0.50 -13.28
C ASP A 167 9.97 0.55 -12.37
N ALA A 168 9.00 0.16 -11.54
CA ALA A 168 8.38 1.04 -10.57
C ALA A 168 9.41 1.59 -9.56
N VAL A 169 10.25 0.72 -9.00
CA VAL A 169 11.27 1.14 -8.04
C VAL A 169 12.35 1.99 -8.70
N LEU A 170 12.84 1.59 -9.88
CA LEU A 170 13.89 2.34 -10.60
C LEU A 170 13.44 3.77 -10.99
N LYS A 171 12.14 3.96 -11.27
CA LYS A 171 11.59 5.30 -11.56
C LYS A 171 11.42 6.18 -10.32
N VAL A 172 11.20 5.58 -9.17
CA VAL A 172 11.04 6.31 -7.90
C VAL A 172 12.37 6.65 -7.24
N ILE A 173 13.44 5.91 -7.56
CA ILE A 173 14.77 6.19 -7.03
C ILE A 173 15.19 7.61 -7.39
N ASP A 174 15.59 8.39 -6.37
CA ASP A 174 16.25 9.66 -6.57
C ASP A 174 17.73 9.40 -6.98
N PRO A 175 18.14 9.81 -8.19
CA PRO A 175 19.51 9.58 -8.66
C PRO A 175 20.58 10.20 -7.75
N THR A 176 20.22 11.20 -6.95
CA THR A 176 21.13 11.88 -6.04
C THR A 176 21.28 11.20 -4.68
N ARG A 177 20.31 10.36 -4.29
CA ARG A 177 20.25 9.64 -3.01
C ARG A 177 19.73 8.22 -3.21
N ALA A 178 20.49 7.40 -3.90
CA ALA A 178 20.15 6.00 -4.14
C ALA A 178 20.36 5.09 -2.91
N ASP A 179 20.09 5.58 -1.70
CA ASP A 179 20.30 4.83 -0.46
C ASP A 179 19.01 4.15 0.05
N ASN A 180 17.85 4.69 -0.29
CA ASN A 180 16.56 4.14 0.11
C ASN A 180 15.43 4.57 -0.82
N VAL A 181 14.38 3.76 -0.90
CA VAL A 181 13.18 4.02 -1.70
C VAL A 181 11.97 4.09 -0.78
N ASN A 182 11.19 5.15 -0.91
CA ASN A 182 9.93 5.27 -0.19
C ASN A 182 8.81 4.58 -0.99
N LEU A 183 8.37 3.42 -0.54
CA LEU A 183 7.30 2.67 -1.20
C LEU A 183 5.95 3.38 -1.22
N LYS A 184 5.75 4.41 -0.38
CA LYS A 184 4.54 5.25 -0.42
C LYS A 184 4.45 6.07 -1.71
N ASP A 185 5.56 6.25 -2.42
CA ASP A 185 5.60 6.94 -3.71
C ASP A 185 5.16 6.05 -4.87
N ILE A 186 4.98 4.74 -4.61
CA ILE A 186 4.42 3.76 -5.53
C ILE A 186 2.98 3.46 -5.09
N LYS A 187 2.00 3.99 -5.80
CA LYS A 187 0.58 3.76 -5.49
C LYS A 187 0.07 2.56 -6.25
N VAL A 188 -0.34 1.52 -5.55
CA VAL A 188 -0.98 0.35 -6.16
C VAL A 188 -2.50 0.50 -6.07
N ILE A 189 -3.15 0.49 -7.22
CA ILE A 189 -4.59 0.65 -7.36
C ILE A 189 -5.19 -0.68 -7.79
N LYS A 190 -6.07 -1.22 -6.96
CA LYS A 190 -6.74 -2.51 -7.17
C LYS A 190 -8.05 -2.32 -7.91
N LYS A 191 -8.24 -3.02 -9.04
CA LYS A 191 -9.50 -2.96 -9.79
C LYS A 191 -9.94 -4.33 -10.25
N LEU A 192 -11.16 -4.73 -9.90
CA LEU A 192 -11.75 -6.00 -10.33
C LEU A 192 -12.05 -5.98 -11.84
N GLY A 193 -11.81 -7.12 -12.46
CA GLY A 193 -12.05 -7.37 -13.89
C GLY A 193 -10.77 -7.42 -14.70
N GLY A 194 -10.67 -8.39 -15.59
CA GLY A 194 -9.47 -8.76 -16.31
C GLY A 194 -8.63 -9.81 -15.58
N THR A 195 -7.44 -10.07 -16.07
CA THR A 195 -6.47 -11.00 -15.51
C THR A 195 -5.34 -10.25 -14.78
N VAL A 196 -4.51 -10.97 -14.05
CA VAL A 196 -3.33 -10.38 -13.40
C VAL A 196 -2.33 -9.86 -14.45
N ASP A 197 -2.30 -10.49 -15.64
CA ASP A 197 -1.44 -10.09 -16.76
C ASP A 197 -1.82 -8.73 -17.36
N ASP A 198 -3.07 -8.26 -17.13
CA ASP A 198 -3.52 -6.93 -17.54
C ASP A 198 -3.03 -5.82 -16.57
N THR A 199 -2.18 -6.15 -15.61
CA THR A 199 -1.58 -5.18 -14.70
C THR A 199 -0.59 -4.30 -15.44
N GLU A 200 -0.69 -2.99 -15.26
CA GLU A 200 0.15 -2.02 -15.98
C GLU A 200 0.80 -1.00 -15.05
N LEU A 201 2.03 -0.62 -15.37
CA LEU A 201 2.74 0.49 -14.74
C LEU A 201 2.41 1.78 -15.48
N ILE A 202 1.91 2.78 -14.77
CA ILE A 202 1.51 4.08 -15.33
C ILE A 202 2.40 5.17 -14.75
N GLU A 203 3.07 5.89 -15.64
CA GLU A 203 3.83 7.09 -15.30
C GLU A 203 2.88 8.27 -15.09
N GLY A 204 2.38 8.41 -13.87
CA GLY A 204 1.39 9.41 -13.53
C GLY A 204 0.46 8.96 -12.42
N LEU A 205 -0.73 9.51 -12.42
CA LEU A 205 -1.75 9.22 -11.42
C LEU A 205 -2.91 8.42 -12.03
N VAL A 206 -3.42 7.51 -11.23
CA VAL A 206 -4.66 6.79 -11.55
C VAL A 206 -5.62 6.93 -10.38
N PHE A 207 -6.89 7.19 -10.68
CA PHE A 207 -7.96 7.24 -9.70
C PHE A 207 -8.94 6.10 -9.93
N GLN A 208 -9.37 5.48 -8.85
CA GLN A 208 -10.38 4.41 -8.89
C GLN A 208 -11.76 4.94 -9.26
N GLU A 209 -12.00 6.21 -8.98
CA GLU A 209 -13.27 6.88 -9.19
C GLU A 209 -13.42 7.30 -10.66
N LYS A 210 -14.67 7.22 -11.12
CA LYS A 210 -15.06 7.74 -12.45
C LYS A 210 -15.17 9.27 -12.42
N SER A 211 -15.11 9.90 -13.59
CA SER A 211 -15.42 11.32 -13.70
C SER A 211 -16.89 11.57 -13.33
N ALA A 212 -17.15 12.63 -12.55
CA ALA A 212 -18.49 12.94 -12.05
C ALA A 212 -19.44 13.48 -13.11
N GLY A 213 -18.90 14.01 -14.23
CA GLY A 213 -19.68 14.64 -15.28
C GLY A 213 -19.65 13.92 -16.64
N SER A 214 -20.05 14.64 -17.68
CA SER A 214 -20.09 14.16 -19.05
C SER A 214 -18.72 14.21 -19.77
N VAL A 215 -17.79 15.06 -19.28
CA VAL A 215 -16.45 15.21 -19.86
C VAL A 215 -15.60 14.02 -19.48
N LYS A 216 -15.12 13.27 -20.50
CA LYS A 216 -14.38 12.01 -20.32
C LYS A 216 -12.91 12.10 -20.73
N LYS A 217 -12.52 13.12 -21.48
CA LYS A 217 -11.15 13.31 -21.95
C LYS A 217 -10.82 14.80 -21.99
N VAL A 218 -9.62 15.16 -21.51
CA VAL A 218 -9.10 16.52 -21.53
C VAL A 218 -7.63 16.47 -21.92
N GLU A 219 -7.28 17.15 -23.00
CA GLU A 219 -5.91 17.35 -23.45
C GLU A 219 -5.37 18.70 -22.94
N LYS A 220 -4.07 18.79 -22.69
CA LYS A 220 -3.42 19.97 -22.08
C LYS A 220 -4.15 20.40 -20.81
N ALA A 221 -4.32 19.46 -19.89
CA ALA A 221 -5.08 19.64 -18.68
C ALA A 221 -4.36 20.57 -17.70
N LYS A 222 -5.12 21.54 -17.15
CA LYS A 222 -4.74 22.34 -15.98
C LYS A 222 -5.54 21.84 -14.80
N ILE A 223 -4.85 21.21 -13.85
CA ILE A 223 -5.45 20.44 -12.77
C ILE A 223 -5.40 21.25 -11.49
N GLY A 224 -6.56 21.44 -10.86
CA GLY A 224 -6.66 22.04 -9.53
C GLY A 224 -7.13 21.02 -8.49
N LEU A 225 -6.46 20.95 -7.34
CA LEU A 225 -6.84 20.12 -6.21
C LEU A 225 -7.47 20.99 -5.12
N ILE A 226 -8.75 20.75 -4.82
CA ILE A 226 -9.49 21.51 -3.81
C ILE A 226 -9.83 20.66 -2.59
N GLN A 227 -9.78 21.32 -1.42
CA GLN A 227 -10.17 20.73 -0.13
C GLN A 227 -11.49 21.31 0.38
N PHE A 228 -11.95 22.42 -0.18
CA PHE A 228 -13.24 23.02 0.16
C PHE A 228 -14.37 22.37 -0.63
N GLN A 229 -15.56 22.49 -0.09
CA GLN A 229 -16.78 21.92 -0.70
C GLN A 229 -17.38 22.87 -1.73
N VAL A 230 -17.88 22.30 -2.85
CA VAL A 230 -18.66 23.03 -3.86
C VAL A 230 -20.12 22.58 -3.74
N SER A 231 -20.72 22.94 -2.60
CA SER A 231 -22.09 22.65 -2.26
C SER A 231 -22.72 23.88 -1.58
N PRO A 232 -24.06 24.04 -1.58
CA PRO A 232 -24.70 25.13 -0.86
C PRO A 232 -24.31 25.12 0.61
N PRO A 233 -24.00 26.27 1.21
CA PRO A 233 -23.75 26.35 2.64
C PRO A 233 -25.04 25.91 3.40
N LYS A 234 -24.86 24.94 4.30
CA LYS A 234 -25.93 24.51 5.21
C LYS A 234 -25.70 25.16 6.55
N THR A 235 -26.77 25.68 7.13
CA THR A 235 -26.76 26.18 8.50
C THR A 235 -26.56 25.05 9.49
N ASP A 236 -25.99 25.34 10.65
CA ASP A 236 -25.87 24.39 11.77
C ASP A 236 -27.28 24.07 12.31
N MET A 237 -27.40 22.97 13.07
CA MET A 237 -28.69 22.54 13.63
C MET A 237 -29.38 23.61 14.48
N ASP A 238 -28.59 24.49 15.09
CA ASP A 238 -29.09 25.56 15.97
C ASP A 238 -29.57 26.81 15.19
N ASN A 239 -29.18 26.97 13.93
CA ASN A 239 -29.49 28.11 13.10
C ASN A 239 -30.37 27.66 11.92
N GLN A 240 -31.71 27.81 12.07
CA GLN A 240 -32.68 27.49 11.03
C GLN A 240 -33.09 28.74 10.29
N VAL A 241 -33.10 28.71 8.96
CA VAL A 241 -33.71 29.74 8.14
C VAL A 241 -35.20 29.41 7.98
N VAL A 242 -36.04 30.12 8.68
CA VAL A 242 -37.52 29.98 8.56
C VAL A 242 -38.00 30.82 7.39
N VAL A 243 -38.56 30.16 6.38
CA VAL A 243 -39.12 30.81 5.20
C VAL A 243 -40.64 30.70 5.27
N SER A 244 -41.32 31.81 5.41
CA SER A 244 -42.80 31.90 5.56
C SER A 244 -43.52 32.18 4.24
N ASP A 245 -42.81 32.60 3.19
CA ASP A 245 -43.37 33.02 1.92
C ASP A 245 -42.69 32.34 0.72
N TYR A 246 -43.48 31.98 -0.30
CA TYR A 246 -42.98 31.38 -1.54
C TYR A 246 -41.98 32.28 -2.29
N ALA A 247 -42.18 33.60 -2.25
CA ALA A 247 -41.27 34.55 -2.86
C ALA A 247 -39.90 34.58 -2.16
N ALA A 248 -39.89 34.40 -0.85
CA ALA A 248 -38.65 34.28 -0.07
C ALA A 248 -37.92 32.95 -0.36
N MET A 249 -38.67 31.86 -0.50
CA MET A 249 -38.09 30.55 -0.89
C MET A 249 -37.43 30.61 -2.27
N ASP A 250 -38.10 31.22 -3.24
CA ASP A 250 -37.56 31.37 -4.60
C ASP A 250 -36.28 32.23 -4.63
N ARG A 251 -36.19 33.21 -3.73
CA ARG A 251 -35.00 34.05 -3.55
C ARG A 251 -33.84 33.26 -3.03
N VAL A 252 -34.02 32.45 -1.98
CA VAL A 252 -32.98 31.57 -1.42
C VAL A 252 -32.47 30.60 -2.47
N LEU A 253 -33.35 29.95 -3.23
CA LEU A 253 -32.95 29.03 -4.30
C LEU A 253 -32.16 29.73 -5.42
N ARG A 254 -32.48 30.98 -5.75
CA ARG A 254 -31.72 31.78 -6.72
C ARG A 254 -30.34 32.16 -6.18
N GLU A 255 -30.25 32.52 -4.92
CA GLU A 255 -28.99 32.86 -4.25
C GLU A 255 -28.06 31.64 -4.15
N GLU A 256 -28.56 30.47 -3.80
CA GLU A 256 -27.83 29.23 -3.80
C GLU A 256 -27.23 28.89 -5.19
N ARG A 257 -28.08 29.02 -6.23
CA ARG A 257 -27.63 28.80 -7.62
C ARG A 257 -26.56 29.81 -8.03
N ALA A 258 -26.75 31.07 -7.66
CA ALA A 258 -25.80 32.14 -7.97
C ALA A 258 -24.45 31.92 -7.24
N TYR A 259 -24.51 31.47 -6.00
CA TYR A 259 -23.30 31.13 -5.21
C TYR A 259 -22.49 30.06 -5.87
N ILE A 260 -23.08 28.91 -6.18
CA ILE A 260 -22.39 27.80 -6.84
C ILE A 260 -21.85 28.23 -8.21
N LEU A 261 -22.66 28.95 -8.98
CA LEU A 261 -22.23 29.43 -10.30
C LEU A 261 -21.03 30.39 -10.20
N ASN A 262 -20.96 31.21 -9.16
CA ASN A 262 -19.84 32.11 -8.91
C ASN A 262 -18.55 31.33 -8.62
N ILE A 263 -18.62 30.28 -7.78
CA ILE A 263 -17.49 29.40 -7.52
C ILE A 263 -16.97 28.78 -8.83
N VAL A 264 -17.86 28.20 -9.63
CA VAL A 264 -17.51 27.55 -10.89
C VAL A 264 -16.91 28.55 -11.88
N LYS A 265 -17.42 29.78 -11.95
CA LYS A 265 -16.87 30.85 -12.79
C LYS A 265 -15.44 31.24 -12.35
N GLN A 266 -15.18 31.35 -11.05
CA GLN A 266 -13.85 31.68 -10.53
C GLN A 266 -12.85 30.59 -10.86
N ILE A 267 -13.22 29.31 -10.68
CA ILE A 267 -12.40 28.15 -11.06
C ILE A 267 -12.08 28.18 -12.57
N LYS A 268 -13.08 28.48 -13.40
CA LYS A 268 -12.87 28.59 -14.86
C LYS A 268 -11.99 29.77 -15.24
N LYS A 269 -12.14 30.91 -14.56
CA LYS A 269 -11.35 32.12 -14.81
C LYS A 269 -9.85 31.89 -14.52
N ALA A 270 -9.52 31.05 -13.53
CA ALA A 270 -8.14 30.64 -13.25
C ALA A 270 -7.56 29.70 -14.33
N GLY A 271 -8.38 29.24 -15.29
CA GLY A 271 -7.96 28.38 -16.38
C GLY A 271 -8.01 26.87 -16.08
N CYS A 272 -8.61 26.45 -14.98
CA CYS A 272 -8.74 25.05 -14.61
C CYS A 272 -9.65 24.29 -15.58
N ASN A 273 -9.18 23.14 -16.08
CA ASN A 273 -9.90 22.22 -16.95
C ASN A 273 -10.24 20.89 -16.28
N VAL A 274 -9.46 20.51 -15.26
CA VAL A 274 -9.67 19.29 -14.47
C VAL A 274 -9.64 19.65 -12.99
N LEU A 275 -10.68 19.26 -12.27
CA LEU A 275 -10.84 19.55 -10.86
C LEU A 275 -10.81 18.26 -10.06
N LEU A 276 -9.89 18.17 -9.12
CA LEU A 276 -9.79 17.11 -8.14
C LEU A 276 -10.40 17.57 -6.83
N VAL A 277 -11.39 16.83 -6.33
CA VAL A 277 -12.14 17.19 -5.13
C VAL A 277 -11.91 16.18 -4.03
N GLN A 278 -11.41 16.67 -2.89
CA GLN A 278 -11.21 15.85 -1.70
C GLN A 278 -12.55 15.37 -1.16
N LYS A 279 -12.60 14.10 -0.73
CA LYS A 279 -13.74 13.52 -0.02
C LYS A 279 -13.98 14.25 1.30
N SER A 280 -15.22 14.65 1.53
CA SER A 280 -15.65 15.19 2.80
C SER A 280 -16.27 14.10 3.67
N ILE A 281 -16.01 14.14 4.98
CA ILE A 281 -16.55 13.17 5.94
C ILE A 281 -17.98 13.53 6.33
N LEU A 282 -18.28 14.82 6.40
CA LEU A 282 -19.53 15.32 6.97
C LEU A 282 -20.64 15.54 5.93
N ARG A 283 -20.28 15.84 4.69
CA ARG A 283 -21.23 16.24 3.62
C ARG A 283 -20.71 15.83 2.26
N ASP A 284 -21.60 15.81 1.27
CA ASP A 284 -21.19 15.68 -0.12
C ASP A 284 -20.29 16.85 -0.52
N ALA A 285 -19.07 16.53 -0.95
CA ALA A 285 -18.09 17.55 -1.35
C ALA A 285 -18.54 18.32 -2.61
N LEU A 286 -19.43 17.73 -3.41
CA LEU A 286 -19.89 18.25 -4.66
C LEU A 286 -21.40 18.03 -4.80
N SER A 287 -22.18 19.10 -5.04
CA SER A 287 -23.61 19.00 -5.30
C SER A 287 -23.89 18.65 -6.78
N ASP A 288 -25.04 18.02 -7.06
CA ASP A 288 -25.46 17.69 -8.44
C ASP A 288 -25.59 18.96 -9.30
N LEU A 289 -26.00 20.05 -8.69
CA LEU A 289 -26.08 21.36 -9.37
C LEU A 289 -24.69 21.87 -9.78
N ALA A 290 -23.68 21.66 -8.93
CA ALA A 290 -22.31 22.01 -9.24
C ALA A 290 -21.76 21.15 -10.41
N ILE A 291 -22.06 19.85 -10.42
CA ILE A 291 -21.68 18.94 -11.52
C ILE A 291 -22.26 19.46 -12.85
N HIS A 292 -23.54 19.83 -12.85
CA HIS A 292 -24.18 20.37 -14.04
C HIS A 292 -23.52 21.67 -14.56
N PHE A 293 -23.09 22.56 -13.66
CA PHE A 293 -22.39 23.77 -14.07
C PHE A 293 -20.97 23.49 -14.56
N PHE A 294 -20.25 22.55 -13.94
CA PHE A 294 -18.94 22.12 -14.43
C PHE A 294 -19.03 21.50 -15.82
N ASP A 295 -20.05 20.69 -16.09
CA ASP A 295 -20.30 20.11 -17.42
C ASP A 295 -20.54 21.19 -18.47
N LYS A 296 -21.36 22.20 -18.19
CA LYS A 296 -21.57 23.34 -19.08
C LYS A 296 -20.30 24.11 -19.38
N MET A 297 -19.40 24.20 -18.40
CA MET A 297 -18.11 24.86 -18.55
C MET A 297 -17.01 23.96 -19.13
N LYS A 298 -17.34 22.70 -19.45
CA LYS A 298 -16.40 21.69 -19.96
C LYS A 298 -15.21 21.50 -19.01
N ILE A 299 -15.47 21.36 -17.72
CA ILE A 299 -14.48 21.02 -16.69
C ILE A 299 -14.73 19.57 -16.27
N MET A 300 -13.69 18.74 -16.39
CA MET A 300 -13.75 17.36 -15.87
C MET A 300 -13.57 17.38 -14.35
N VAL A 301 -14.45 16.69 -13.63
CA VAL A 301 -14.40 16.63 -12.17
C VAL A 301 -14.21 15.21 -11.71
N ILE A 302 -13.23 15.00 -10.84
CA ILE A 302 -12.96 13.74 -10.14
C ILE A 302 -13.25 14.01 -8.67
N LYS A 303 -14.24 13.32 -8.14
CA LYS A 303 -14.69 13.48 -6.75
C LYS A 303 -14.14 12.36 -5.86
N ASP A 304 -14.34 12.53 -4.55
CA ASP A 304 -14.14 11.51 -3.53
C ASP A 304 -12.67 11.02 -3.38
N ILE A 305 -11.69 11.90 -3.64
CA ILE A 305 -10.29 11.59 -3.38
C ILE A 305 -10.08 11.47 -1.87
N GLU A 306 -9.56 10.34 -1.42
CA GLU A 306 -9.30 10.08 -0.01
C GLU A 306 -8.24 11.05 0.54
N ARG A 307 -8.37 11.42 1.81
CA ARG A 307 -7.47 12.37 2.45
C ARG A 307 -6.03 11.86 2.50
N GLU A 308 -5.85 10.57 2.67
CA GLU A 308 -4.53 9.91 2.71
C GLU A 308 -3.79 9.99 1.37
N ASP A 309 -4.54 10.05 0.26
CA ASP A 309 -3.98 10.11 -1.09
C ASP A 309 -3.55 11.52 -1.52
N ILE A 310 -3.97 12.57 -0.80
CA ILE A 310 -3.69 13.96 -1.19
C ILE A 310 -2.19 14.24 -1.23
N GLU A 311 -1.45 13.75 -0.26
CA GLU A 311 0.02 13.95 -0.22
C GLU A 311 0.68 13.33 -1.45
N HIS A 312 0.30 12.10 -1.80
CA HIS A 312 0.79 11.42 -3.01
C HIS A 312 0.40 12.18 -4.28
N VAL A 313 -0.85 12.64 -4.39
CA VAL A 313 -1.35 13.44 -5.52
C VAL A 313 -0.60 14.75 -5.65
N CYS A 314 -0.38 15.48 -4.55
CA CYS A 314 0.37 16.73 -4.54
C CYS A 314 1.82 16.52 -4.97
N LYS A 315 2.46 15.46 -4.47
CA LYS A 315 3.84 15.11 -4.83
C LYS A 315 3.95 14.74 -6.31
N SER A 316 2.99 13.96 -6.82
CA SER A 316 2.95 13.52 -8.21
C SER A 316 2.70 14.67 -9.17
N LEU A 317 1.78 15.57 -8.86
CA LEU A 317 1.41 16.70 -9.71
C LEU A 317 2.34 17.92 -9.53
N GLY A 318 3.13 17.94 -8.48
CA GLY A 318 3.96 19.11 -8.13
C GLY A 318 3.13 20.35 -7.78
N CYS A 319 1.93 20.18 -7.19
CA CYS A 319 1.02 21.24 -6.82
C CYS A 319 0.70 21.22 -5.32
N ALA A 320 0.16 22.32 -4.81
CA ALA A 320 -0.33 22.42 -3.44
C ALA A 320 -1.86 22.32 -3.40
N PRO A 321 -2.45 21.69 -2.37
CA PRO A 321 -3.89 21.64 -2.22
C PRO A 321 -4.45 23.04 -1.88
N ILE A 322 -5.62 23.37 -2.42
CA ILE A 322 -6.25 24.67 -2.28
C ILE A 322 -7.39 24.55 -1.26
N ALA A 323 -7.21 25.21 -0.10
CA ALA A 323 -8.17 25.14 1.00
C ALA A 323 -9.32 26.19 0.89
N SER A 324 -9.10 27.28 0.17
CA SER A 324 -10.09 28.36 0.02
C SER A 324 -10.15 28.86 -1.42
N LEU A 325 -11.34 29.30 -1.81
CA LEU A 325 -11.60 29.85 -3.14
C LEU A 325 -10.77 31.10 -3.44
N ASP A 326 -10.50 31.94 -2.44
CA ASP A 326 -9.72 33.16 -2.58
C ASP A 326 -8.25 32.91 -3.00
N HIS A 327 -7.76 31.73 -2.65
CA HIS A 327 -6.42 31.29 -3.00
C HIS A 327 -6.35 30.47 -4.31
N PHE A 328 -7.44 30.39 -5.06
CA PHE A 328 -7.49 29.65 -6.32
C PHE A 328 -6.89 30.48 -7.45
N THR A 329 -5.56 30.40 -7.63
CA THR A 329 -4.80 31.13 -8.65
C THR A 329 -4.23 30.17 -9.71
N ALA A 330 -3.93 30.69 -10.89
CA ALA A 330 -3.37 29.90 -11.99
C ALA A 330 -2.00 29.25 -11.63
N ASP A 331 -1.22 29.87 -10.75
CA ASP A 331 0.11 29.40 -10.33
C ASP A 331 0.06 28.10 -9.49
N LYS A 332 -1.11 27.82 -8.89
CA LYS A 332 -1.32 26.61 -8.09
C LYS A 332 -1.87 25.44 -8.89
N LEU A 333 -2.09 25.63 -10.17
CA LEU A 333 -2.58 24.55 -11.05
C LEU A 333 -1.41 23.72 -11.54
N ALA A 334 -1.59 22.40 -11.52
CA ALA A 334 -0.68 21.47 -12.18
C ALA A 334 -0.99 21.37 -13.67
N GLU A 335 0.02 21.04 -14.47
CA GLU A 335 -0.14 20.82 -15.91
C GLU A 335 0.13 19.36 -16.26
N ALA A 336 -0.77 18.75 -17.05
CA ALA A 336 -0.61 17.42 -17.60
C ALA A 336 -1.02 17.38 -19.06
N GLN A 337 -0.44 16.46 -19.82
CA GLN A 337 -0.73 16.36 -21.26
C GLN A 337 -2.10 15.77 -21.51
N LEU A 338 -2.47 14.71 -20.78
CA LEU A 338 -3.69 13.98 -20.99
C LEU A 338 -4.32 13.52 -19.67
N VAL A 339 -5.62 13.76 -19.56
CA VAL A 339 -6.49 13.17 -18.53
C VAL A 339 -7.63 12.49 -19.24
N GLU A 340 -7.79 11.18 -19.03
CA GLU A 340 -8.82 10.41 -19.71
C GLU A 340 -9.47 9.37 -18.79
N GLU A 341 -10.74 9.11 -19.01
CA GLU A 341 -11.48 8.02 -18.39
C GLU A 341 -11.36 6.77 -19.28
N VAL A 342 -10.71 5.73 -18.74
CA VAL A 342 -10.48 4.46 -19.45
C VAL A 342 -11.33 3.36 -18.80
N PRO A 343 -11.97 2.49 -19.62
CA PRO A 343 -12.66 1.33 -19.07
C PRO A 343 -11.65 0.34 -18.45
N ALA A 344 -11.94 -0.11 -17.26
CA ALA A 344 -11.13 -1.07 -16.53
C ALA A 344 -12.03 -2.22 -16.04
N GLY A 345 -12.28 -3.20 -16.93
CA GLY A 345 -13.23 -4.30 -16.69
C GLY A 345 -14.67 -3.79 -16.62
N THR A 346 -15.36 -4.09 -15.52
CA THR A 346 -16.75 -3.66 -15.28
C THR A 346 -16.87 -2.21 -14.83
N SER A 347 -15.77 -1.56 -14.50
CA SER A 347 -15.73 -0.19 -13.99
C SER A 347 -14.81 0.69 -14.86
N LYS A 348 -14.71 1.96 -14.50
CA LYS A 348 -13.88 2.94 -15.19
C LYS A 348 -12.88 3.52 -14.20
N VAL A 349 -11.72 3.90 -14.69
CA VAL A 349 -10.66 4.59 -13.95
C VAL A 349 -10.27 5.85 -14.70
N VAL A 350 -9.77 6.85 -13.99
CA VAL A 350 -9.23 8.05 -14.61
C VAL A 350 -7.72 8.00 -14.55
N LYS A 351 -7.07 8.11 -15.71
CA LYS A 351 -5.62 8.17 -15.86
C LYS A 351 -5.18 9.61 -16.13
N ILE A 352 -4.13 10.05 -15.45
CA ILE A 352 -3.45 11.32 -15.70
C ILE A 352 -2.03 11.01 -16.14
N THR A 353 -1.68 11.36 -17.34
CA THR A 353 -0.38 11.06 -17.95
C THR A 353 0.30 12.33 -18.49
N GLY A 354 1.63 12.28 -18.61
CA GLY A 354 2.41 13.41 -19.13
C GLY A 354 2.40 14.62 -18.20
N ILE A 355 2.69 14.43 -16.92
CA ILE A 355 2.73 15.50 -15.92
C ILE A 355 3.98 16.34 -16.16
N ALA A 356 3.83 17.66 -16.31
CA ALA A 356 4.94 18.57 -16.66
C ALA A 356 5.99 18.69 -15.55
N LYS A 357 5.57 18.71 -14.29
CA LYS A 357 6.42 18.73 -13.10
C LYS A 357 6.23 17.45 -12.30
N ALA A 358 6.44 16.30 -12.95
CA ALA A 358 6.27 15.03 -12.29
C ALA A 358 7.23 14.89 -11.11
N GLY A 359 6.69 14.54 -9.94
CA GLY A 359 7.49 14.01 -8.84
C GLY A 359 7.94 12.58 -9.16
N ASN A 360 8.90 12.07 -8.39
CA ASN A 360 9.36 10.67 -8.52
C ASN A 360 8.29 9.73 -7.95
N THR A 361 7.13 9.68 -8.59
CA THR A 361 6.00 8.83 -8.18
C THR A 361 5.45 8.06 -9.37
N VAL A 362 4.97 6.86 -9.10
CA VAL A 362 4.35 6.00 -10.12
C VAL A 362 3.07 5.35 -9.58
N SER A 363 2.18 5.00 -10.48
CA SER A 363 0.97 4.26 -10.14
C SER A 363 0.97 2.91 -10.85
N ILE A 364 0.60 1.86 -10.13
CA ILE A 364 0.41 0.52 -10.69
C ILE A 364 -1.09 0.23 -10.69
N LEU A 365 -1.67 0.03 -11.84
CA LEU A 365 -3.05 -0.41 -11.97
C LEU A 365 -3.09 -1.93 -12.00
N MET A 366 -3.44 -2.52 -10.86
CA MET A 366 -3.52 -3.97 -10.71
C MET A 366 -4.90 -4.48 -11.06
N ARG A 367 -4.92 -5.54 -11.86
CA ARG A 367 -6.13 -6.19 -12.34
C ARG A 367 -6.25 -7.60 -11.76
N GLY A 368 -7.47 -8.08 -11.68
CA GLY A 368 -7.73 -9.45 -11.20
C GLY A 368 -9.19 -9.84 -11.38
N SER A 369 -9.41 -11.11 -11.64
CA SER A 369 -10.75 -11.69 -11.88
C SER A 369 -11.57 -11.82 -10.59
N ASN A 370 -10.89 -12.02 -9.43
CA ASN A 370 -11.51 -12.25 -8.14
C ASN A 370 -10.83 -11.34 -7.08
N LYS A 371 -11.61 -10.90 -6.07
CA LYS A 371 -11.12 -10.10 -4.94
C LYS A 371 -9.97 -10.81 -4.19
N LEU A 372 -10.09 -12.11 -3.93
CA LEU A 372 -9.07 -12.90 -3.24
C LEU A 372 -7.74 -12.92 -4.01
N MET A 373 -7.81 -13.20 -5.32
CA MET A 373 -6.63 -13.22 -6.19
C MET A 373 -5.99 -11.84 -6.30
N LEU A 374 -6.82 -10.80 -6.39
CA LEU A 374 -6.35 -9.41 -6.46
C LEU A 374 -5.64 -8.97 -5.19
N GLU A 375 -6.14 -9.36 -4.02
CA GLU A 375 -5.50 -9.06 -2.73
C GLU A 375 -4.20 -9.82 -2.55
N GLU A 376 -4.14 -11.09 -2.99
CA GLU A 376 -2.92 -11.87 -2.93
C GLU A 376 -1.87 -11.38 -3.93
N ALA A 377 -2.28 -11.00 -5.14
CA ALA A 377 -1.41 -10.37 -6.12
C ALA A 377 -0.84 -9.04 -5.58
N HIS A 378 -1.65 -8.26 -4.88
CA HIS A 378 -1.20 -7.01 -4.25
C HIS A 378 -0.14 -7.27 -3.16
N ARG A 379 -0.35 -8.26 -2.27
CA ARG A 379 0.63 -8.64 -1.25
C ARG A 379 1.93 -9.13 -1.89
N SER A 380 1.82 -10.01 -2.87
CA SER A 380 2.98 -10.54 -3.57
C SER A 380 3.79 -9.46 -4.29
N LEU A 381 3.11 -8.50 -4.93
CA LEU A 381 3.77 -7.35 -5.54
C LEU A 381 4.43 -6.46 -4.50
N HIS A 382 3.78 -6.25 -3.35
CA HIS A 382 4.37 -5.49 -2.24
C HIS A 382 5.67 -6.13 -1.75
N ASP A 383 5.69 -7.45 -1.58
CA ASP A 383 6.89 -8.19 -1.19
C ASP A 383 8.01 -8.02 -2.22
N ALA A 384 7.69 -8.14 -3.52
CA ALA A 384 8.66 -7.90 -4.58
C ALA A 384 9.24 -6.48 -4.55
N LEU A 385 8.39 -5.46 -4.34
CA LEU A 385 8.82 -4.06 -4.18
C LEU A 385 9.74 -3.89 -2.95
N CYS A 386 9.43 -4.54 -1.84
CA CYS A 386 10.24 -4.52 -0.63
C CYS A 386 11.60 -5.19 -0.85
N VAL A 387 11.65 -6.31 -1.55
CA VAL A 387 12.92 -7.01 -1.90
C VAL A 387 13.82 -6.10 -2.73
N ILE A 388 13.26 -5.43 -3.75
CA ILE A 388 14.04 -4.50 -4.57
C ILE A 388 14.48 -3.28 -3.73
N ARG A 389 13.63 -2.75 -2.84
CA ARG A 389 14.03 -1.70 -1.87
C ARG A 389 15.22 -2.14 -1.01
N CYS A 390 15.21 -3.38 -0.52
CA CYS A 390 16.32 -3.93 0.26
C CYS A 390 17.61 -4.04 -0.58
N LEU A 391 17.51 -4.38 -1.87
CA LEU A 391 18.64 -4.38 -2.79
C LEU A 391 19.19 -2.97 -3.04
N VAL A 392 18.34 -1.98 -3.14
CA VAL A 392 18.79 -0.57 -3.26
C VAL A 392 19.55 -0.13 -2.01
N LYS A 393 19.09 -0.54 -0.81
CA LYS A 393 19.69 -0.19 0.47
C LYS A 393 21.03 -0.90 0.70
N ASN A 394 21.09 -2.21 0.46
CA ASN A 394 22.22 -3.05 0.89
C ASN A 394 23.14 -3.50 -0.26
N ARG A 395 22.66 -3.52 -1.50
CA ARG A 395 23.41 -3.87 -2.73
C ARG A 395 24.13 -5.23 -2.70
N TYR A 396 23.59 -6.20 -1.97
CA TYR A 396 24.15 -7.53 -1.82
C TYR A 396 23.06 -8.59 -1.94
N ILE A 397 23.41 -9.71 -2.54
CA ILE A 397 22.59 -10.92 -2.57
C ILE A 397 23.40 -12.11 -2.06
N ILE A 398 22.71 -13.10 -1.53
CA ILE A 398 23.29 -14.39 -1.11
C ILE A 398 22.57 -15.53 -1.83
N ALA A 399 23.24 -16.66 -1.95
CA ALA A 399 22.61 -17.85 -2.54
C ALA A 399 21.43 -18.30 -1.69
N GLY A 400 20.32 -18.65 -2.35
CA GLY A 400 19.09 -19.13 -1.71
C GLY A 400 19.13 -20.61 -1.33
N GLY A 401 17.95 -21.17 -1.02
CA GLY A 401 17.80 -22.60 -0.75
C GLY A 401 18.42 -23.09 0.55
N GLY A 402 18.67 -22.21 1.52
CA GLY A 402 19.32 -22.55 2.79
C GLY A 402 20.82 -22.78 2.70
N ALA A 403 21.44 -22.45 1.57
CA ALA A 403 22.90 -22.61 1.37
C ALA A 403 23.73 -21.88 2.44
N PRO A 404 23.43 -20.65 2.84
CA PRO A 404 24.15 -19.95 3.91
C PRO A 404 24.10 -20.68 5.26
N GLY A 405 22.98 -21.32 5.59
CA GLY A 405 22.80 -22.05 6.85
C GLY A 405 23.68 -23.31 7.00
N LYS A 406 24.33 -23.77 5.93
CA LYS A 406 25.33 -24.86 6.01
C LYS A 406 26.73 -24.34 6.32
N ILE A 407 26.99 -23.08 6.14
CA ILE A 407 28.29 -22.43 6.26
C ILE A 407 28.39 -21.64 7.56
N THR A 408 27.26 -21.09 8.01
CA THR A 408 27.15 -20.45 9.33
C THR A 408 26.86 -21.46 10.43
#